data_b1fb0c0b8e3b4a541136ba4eea59ce2c
#
_entry.id   b1fb0c0b8e3b4a541136ba4eea59ce2c
#
_cell.length_a   1.000
_cell.length_b   1.000
_cell.length_c   1.000
_cell.angle_alpha   90.00
_cell.angle_beta   90.00
_cell.angle_gamma   90.00
#
_symmetry.space_group_name_H-M   'P 1'
#
loop_
_entity.id
_entity.type
_entity.pdbx_description
1 polymer ?
#
loop_
_entity_poly.entity_id
_entity_poly.type
_entity_poly.pdbx_seq_one_letter_code
_entity_poly.pdbx_strand_id
1 'polypeptide(L)'
;THNVSSAASDVYKRQQYMPNTIFTQNINEIKKFFKINKKVILKPIHSYSGNDIHLLYKFNLRLINQFIKKHDHIMCQKFLPKISKGDKRVFLINGKVCGAISRVPKQGSFLSNMSKGAKPINIKLTNTENKISKLIAKDLKKENIFFAGIDFIDQKLNGDINVTSPTGLKSLYDLSEINLAKTFWSELKA
;
A
#
# COMPACT_ATOMS: atom_id res chain seq x y z
N THR A 1 7.98 11.64 -19.17
CA THR A 1 8.81 10.40 -19.10
C THR A 1 9.49 10.16 -17.75
N HIS A 2 9.26 10.96 -16.70
CA HIS A 2 9.99 10.87 -15.43
C HIS A 2 9.25 10.15 -14.29
N ASN A 3 7.96 9.82 -14.43
CA ASN A 3 7.16 9.31 -13.30
C ASN A 3 7.12 7.77 -13.16
N VAL A 4 7.56 7.01 -14.15
CA VAL A 4 7.53 5.53 -14.10
C VAL A 4 8.76 4.96 -13.37
N SER A 5 9.88 5.65 -13.44
CA SER A 5 11.15 5.22 -12.83
C SER A 5 11.18 5.40 -11.30
N SER A 6 10.48 6.39 -10.75
CA SER A 6 10.50 6.66 -9.31
C SER A 6 9.71 5.62 -8.50
N ALA A 7 8.49 5.28 -8.92
CA ALA A 7 7.66 4.31 -8.19
C ALA A 7 8.30 2.91 -8.17
N ALA A 8 8.85 2.44 -9.30
CA ALA A 8 9.55 1.16 -9.36
C ALA A 8 10.85 1.17 -8.53
N SER A 9 11.64 2.25 -8.59
CA SER A 9 12.85 2.43 -7.79
C SER A 9 12.55 2.44 -6.29
N ASP A 10 11.47 3.11 -5.89
CA ASP A 10 11.05 3.19 -4.48
C ASP A 10 10.57 1.86 -3.93
N VAL A 11 9.88 1.08 -4.73
CA VAL A 11 9.48 -0.28 -4.37
C VAL A 11 10.70 -1.16 -4.17
N TYR A 12 11.73 -1.07 -5.04
CA TYR A 12 12.95 -1.87 -4.92
C TYR A 12 13.71 -1.60 -3.62
N LYS A 13 13.89 -0.34 -3.24
CA LYS A 13 14.59 0.05 -1.99
C LYS A 13 13.88 -0.47 -0.73
N ARG A 14 12.56 -0.64 -0.79
CA ARG A 14 11.72 -1.00 0.37
C ARG A 14 11.19 -2.43 0.34
N GLN A 15 11.63 -3.22 -0.65
CA GLN A 15 11.19 -4.60 -0.87
C GLN A 15 11.39 -5.51 0.37
N GLN A 16 12.42 -5.25 1.17
CA GLN A 16 12.67 -5.96 2.43
C GLN A 16 11.54 -5.83 3.46
N TYR A 17 10.74 -4.76 3.40
CA TYR A 17 9.61 -4.52 4.29
C TYR A 17 8.29 -5.04 3.72
N MET A 18 8.28 -5.45 2.45
CA MET A 18 7.10 -5.94 1.76
C MET A 18 6.93 -7.45 1.94
N PRO A 19 5.73 -8.02 1.72
CA PRO A 19 5.60 -9.45 1.47
C PRO A 19 6.32 -9.81 0.17
N ASN A 20 6.60 -11.10 -0.04
CA ASN A 20 7.19 -11.56 -1.29
C ASN A 20 6.44 -10.95 -2.48
N THR A 21 7.16 -10.26 -3.34
CA THR A 21 6.61 -9.50 -4.47
C THR A 21 7.53 -9.63 -5.67
N ILE A 22 6.94 -9.81 -6.86
CA ILE A 22 7.63 -9.68 -8.15
C ILE A 22 6.87 -8.73 -9.06
N PHE A 23 7.61 -8.08 -9.96
CA PHE A 23 7.07 -7.23 -11.03
C PHE A 23 7.45 -7.88 -12.35
N THR A 24 6.47 -8.31 -13.12
CA THR A 24 6.74 -9.07 -14.34
C THR A 24 5.53 -9.12 -15.27
N GLN A 25 5.77 -9.40 -16.55
CA GLN A 25 4.79 -9.85 -17.52
C GLN A 25 5.05 -11.31 -17.95
N ASN A 26 6.07 -11.96 -17.40
CA ASN A 26 6.45 -13.32 -17.76
C ASN A 26 5.60 -14.36 -17.01
N ILE A 27 4.78 -15.09 -17.76
CA ILE A 27 3.86 -16.11 -17.24
C ILE A 27 4.59 -17.20 -16.45
N ASN A 28 5.80 -17.60 -16.89
CA ASN A 28 6.57 -18.65 -16.21
C ASN A 28 7.05 -18.18 -14.82
N GLU A 29 7.44 -16.92 -14.70
CA GLU A 29 7.78 -16.31 -13.40
C GLU A 29 6.57 -16.26 -12.48
N ILE A 30 5.41 -15.83 -12.99
CA ILE A 30 4.15 -15.80 -12.24
C ILE A 30 3.79 -17.21 -11.78
N LYS A 31 3.94 -18.22 -12.65
CA LYS A 31 3.67 -19.63 -12.32
C LYS A 31 4.59 -20.15 -11.21
N LYS A 32 5.89 -19.85 -11.30
CA LYS A 32 6.87 -20.18 -10.24
C LYS A 32 6.52 -19.50 -8.92
N PHE A 33 6.22 -18.20 -8.97
CA PHE A 33 5.84 -17.40 -7.82
C PHE A 33 4.57 -17.92 -7.13
N PHE A 34 3.55 -18.29 -7.94
CA PHE A 34 2.31 -18.89 -7.43
C PHE A 34 2.54 -20.26 -6.77
N LYS A 35 3.39 -21.12 -7.36
CA LYS A 35 3.74 -22.43 -6.77
C LYS A 35 4.33 -22.28 -5.36
N ILE A 36 5.16 -21.26 -5.15
CA ILE A 36 5.81 -20.98 -3.85
C ILE A 36 4.81 -20.40 -2.85
N ASN A 37 4.05 -19.39 -3.26
CA ASN A 37 3.23 -18.58 -2.33
C ASN A 37 1.79 -19.09 -2.15
N LYS A 38 1.30 -20.00 -3.04
CA LYS A 38 -0.04 -20.64 -3.04
C LYS A 38 -1.22 -19.69 -3.23
N LYS A 39 -1.20 -18.52 -2.58
CA LYS A 39 -2.20 -17.45 -2.72
C LYS A 39 -1.50 -16.16 -3.09
N VAL A 40 -1.88 -15.56 -4.21
CA VAL A 40 -1.19 -14.42 -4.81
C VAL A 40 -2.21 -13.34 -5.16
N ILE A 41 -1.88 -12.10 -4.87
CA ILE A 41 -2.60 -10.93 -5.36
C ILE A 41 -1.93 -10.45 -6.65
N LEU A 42 -2.72 -10.23 -7.70
CA LEU A 42 -2.32 -9.49 -8.88
C LEU A 42 -2.78 -8.05 -8.74
N LYS A 43 -1.88 -7.10 -8.97
CA LYS A 43 -2.16 -5.67 -8.95
C LYS A 43 -1.59 -5.02 -10.22
N PRO A 44 -2.30 -4.07 -10.85
CA PRO A 44 -1.69 -3.21 -11.86
C PRO A 44 -0.61 -2.35 -11.20
N ILE A 45 0.44 -2.00 -11.95
CA ILE A 45 1.46 -1.06 -11.44
C ILE A 45 0.88 0.36 -11.40
N HIS A 46 0.03 0.69 -12.38
CA HIS A 46 -0.62 1.99 -12.48
C HIS A 46 -2.11 1.85 -12.20
N SER A 47 -2.50 2.00 -10.94
CA SER A 47 -3.91 1.96 -10.52
C SER A 47 -4.10 2.72 -9.22
N TYR A 48 -5.36 3.05 -8.92
CA TYR A 48 -5.75 3.75 -7.70
C TYR A 48 -7.01 3.11 -7.10
N SER A 49 -7.24 3.38 -5.83
CA SER A 49 -8.46 2.97 -5.10
C SER A 49 -8.76 1.46 -5.09
N GLY A 50 -7.74 0.61 -5.26
CA GLY A 50 -7.92 -0.85 -5.26
C GLY A 50 -8.65 -1.38 -6.47
N ASN A 51 -8.64 -0.67 -7.59
CA ASN A 51 -9.21 -1.14 -8.84
C ASN A 51 -8.35 -2.26 -9.44
N ASP A 52 -9.01 -3.22 -10.08
CA ASP A 52 -8.35 -4.35 -10.75
C ASP A 52 -7.37 -5.14 -9.86
N ILE A 53 -7.71 -5.34 -8.59
CA ILE A 53 -6.96 -6.24 -7.72
C ILE A 53 -7.60 -7.62 -7.74
N HIS A 54 -6.84 -8.65 -8.11
CA HIS A 54 -7.32 -10.03 -8.19
C HIS A 54 -6.59 -10.95 -7.24
N LEU A 55 -7.35 -11.73 -6.46
CA LEU A 55 -6.81 -12.79 -5.63
C LEU A 55 -6.85 -14.13 -6.37
N LEU A 56 -5.69 -14.74 -6.57
CA LEU A 56 -5.55 -16.06 -7.14
C LEU A 56 -5.46 -17.12 -6.03
N TYR A 57 -6.49 -17.97 -5.92
CA TYR A 57 -6.48 -19.19 -5.11
C TYR A 57 -6.00 -20.41 -5.89
N LYS A 58 -6.21 -20.38 -7.23
CA LYS A 58 -5.76 -21.37 -8.21
C LYS A 58 -5.08 -20.66 -9.35
N PHE A 59 -4.05 -21.28 -9.93
CA PHE A 59 -3.40 -20.71 -11.10
C PHE A 59 -4.38 -20.67 -12.27
N ASN A 60 -4.65 -19.46 -12.78
CA ASN A 60 -5.60 -19.22 -13.85
C ASN A 60 -4.89 -18.49 -15.00
N LEU A 61 -4.41 -19.28 -15.99
CA LEU A 61 -3.66 -18.76 -17.13
C LEU A 61 -4.47 -17.75 -17.96
N ARG A 62 -5.78 -18.01 -18.15
CA ARG A 62 -6.66 -17.12 -18.93
C ARG A 62 -6.76 -15.75 -18.26
N LEU A 63 -7.01 -15.71 -16.96
CA LEU A 63 -7.09 -14.47 -16.20
C LEU A 63 -5.75 -13.72 -16.23
N ILE A 64 -4.64 -14.42 -16.02
CA ILE A 64 -3.30 -13.83 -16.03
C ILE A 64 -2.99 -13.19 -17.39
N ASN A 65 -3.28 -13.90 -18.50
CA ASN A 65 -3.08 -13.36 -19.85
C ASN A 65 -3.94 -12.12 -20.10
N GLN A 66 -5.22 -12.15 -19.71
CA GLN A 66 -6.09 -10.98 -19.83
C GLN A 66 -5.57 -9.80 -19.02
N PHE A 67 -5.06 -10.08 -17.81
CA PHE A 67 -4.52 -9.06 -16.92
C PHE A 67 -3.23 -8.43 -17.46
N ILE A 68 -2.30 -9.25 -17.98
CA ILE A 68 -1.08 -8.78 -18.65
C ILE A 68 -1.44 -7.96 -19.89
N LYS A 69 -2.35 -8.47 -20.74
CA LYS A 69 -2.79 -7.74 -21.94
C LYS A 69 -3.35 -6.35 -21.62
N LYS A 70 -4.02 -6.19 -20.47
CA LYS A 70 -4.62 -4.93 -20.04
C LYS A 70 -3.61 -3.98 -19.40
N HIS A 71 -2.65 -4.50 -18.65
CA HIS A 71 -1.81 -3.70 -17.75
C HIS A 71 -0.31 -3.77 -18.03
N ASP A 72 0.11 -4.56 -19.03
CA ASP A 72 1.50 -4.84 -19.39
C ASP A 72 2.26 -5.47 -18.23
N HIS A 73 3.14 -4.76 -17.55
CA HIS A 73 3.81 -5.23 -16.35
C HIS A 73 2.87 -5.17 -15.15
N ILE A 74 2.86 -6.24 -14.36
CA ILE A 74 2.00 -6.38 -13.20
C ILE A 74 2.80 -6.69 -11.93
N MET A 75 2.24 -6.31 -10.80
CA MET A 75 2.74 -6.71 -9.50
C MET A 75 2.06 -8.01 -9.08
N CYS A 76 2.86 -9.06 -8.82
CA CYS A 76 2.41 -10.28 -8.17
C CYS A 76 2.93 -10.29 -6.73
N GLN A 77 2.04 -10.36 -5.76
CA GLN A 77 2.39 -10.26 -4.34
C GLN A 77 1.77 -11.39 -3.54
N LYS A 78 2.52 -11.94 -2.58
CA LYS A 78 1.99 -12.93 -1.63
C LYS A 78 0.79 -12.37 -0.90
N PHE A 79 -0.33 -13.09 -0.89
CA PHE A 79 -1.52 -12.72 -0.13
C PHE A 79 -1.26 -12.75 1.38
N LEU A 80 -1.68 -11.69 2.05
CA LEU A 80 -1.60 -11.57 3.51
C LEU A 80 -2.99 -11.77 4.13
N PRO A 81 -3.29 -12.92 4.75
CA PRO A 81 -4.63 -13.21 5.28
C PRO A 81 -5.11 -12.24 6.36
N LYS A 82 -4.18 -11.62 7.09
CA LYS A 82 -4.51 -10.65 8.13
C LYS A 82 -5.14 -9.35 7.61
N ILE A 83 -5.25 -9.17 6.27
CA ILE A 83 -6.05 -8.10 5.68
C ILE A 83 -7.50 -8.12 6.18
N SER A 84 -8.05 -9.27 6.54
CA SER A 84 -9.38 -9.37 7.15
C SER A 84 -9.53 -8.56 8.44
N LYS A 85 -8.42 -8.30 9.15
CA LYS A 85 -8.35 -7.43 10.34
C LYS A 85 -8.11 -5.96 10.00
N GLY A 86 -7.98 -5.65 8.72
CA GLY A 86 -7.69 -4.31 8.20
C GLY A 86 -6.24 -4.11 7.77
N ASP A 87 -6.04 -3.12 6.92
CA ASP A 87 -4.73 -2.52 6.70
C ASP A 87 -4.60 -1.24 7.54
N LYS A 88 -3.36 -0.82 7.80
CA LYS A 88 -3.08 0.40 8.56
C LYS A 88 -2.54 1.45 7.62
N ARG A 89 -3.30 2.53 7.39
CA ARG A 89 -2.82 3.73 6.70
C ARG A 89 -2.07 4.63 7.68
N VAL A 90 -0.80 4.86 7.42
CA VAL A 90 0.05 5.78 8.18
C VAL A 90 0.26 7.05 7.38
N PHE A 91 0.10 8.20 8.00
CA PHE A 91 0.30 9.51 7.38
C PHE A 91 1.67 10.07 7.74
N LEU A 92 2.40 10.50 6.72
CA LEU A 92 3.74 11.06 6.81
C LEU A 92 3.71 12.50 6.31
N ILE A 93 4.21 13.45 7.11
CA ILE A 93 4.31 14.88 6.73
C ILE A 93 5.70 15.35 7.09
N ASN A 94 6.39 15.99 6.16
CA ASN A 94 7.73 16.59 6.35
C ASN A 94 8.73 15.66 7.07
N GLY A 95 8.76 14.38 6.70
CA GLY A 95 9.67 13.40 7.31
C GLY A 95 9.25 12.88 8.69
N LYS A 96 8.02 13.18 9.14
CA LYS A 96 7.48 12.76 10.45
C LYS A 96 6.28 11.82 10.28
N VAL A 97 6.10 10.89 11.23
CA VAL A 97 4.90 10.08 11.35
C VAL A 97 3.86 10.89 12.13
N CYS A 98 2.74 11.25 11.50
CA CYS A 98 1.78 12.20 12.05
C CYS A 98 0.45 11.57 12.49
N GLY A 99 0.19 10.32 12.14
CA GLY A 99 -1.02 9.61 12.56
C GLY A 99 -1.23 8.32 11.79
N ALA A 100 -2.16 7.50 12.25
CA ALA A 100 -2.52 6.26 11.57
C ALA A 100 -3.96 5.84 11.87
N ILE A 101 -4.61 5.20 10.89
CA ILE A 101 -5.91 4.54 11.03
C ILE A 101 -5.81 3.11 10.51
N SER A 102 -6.65 2.21 10.99
CA SER A 102 -6.88 0.93 10.31
C SER A 102 -8.16 1.00 9.48
N ARG A 103 -8.12 0.40 8.29
CA ARG A 103 -9.25 0.32 7.37
C ARG A 103 -9.67 -1.14 7.27
N VAL A 104 -10.75 -1.50 7.97
CA VAL A 104 -11.23 -2.87 8.06
C VAL A 104 -12.16 -3.16 6.88
N PRO A 105 -11.84 -4.14 6.00
CA PRO A 105 -12.70 -4.52 4.88
C PRO A 105 -14.09 -4.95 5.34
N LYS A 106 -15.07 -4.84 4.45
CA LYS A 106 -16.37 -5.52 4.64
C LYS A 106 -16.17 -7.03 4.77
N GLN A 107 -17.04 -7.67 5.51
CA GLN A 107 -17.06 -9.13 5.62
C GLN A 107 -17.06 -9.79 4.22
N GLY A 108 -16.18 -10.76 4.02
CA GLY A 108 -16.00 -11.44 2.72
C GLY A 108 -15.15 -10.68 1.70
N SER A 109 -14.73 -9.44 1.98
CA SER A 109 -13.84 -8.67 1.12
C SER A 109 -12.39 -8.70 1.63
N PHE A 110 -11.45 -8.53 0.72
CA PHE A 110 -10.02 -8.26 1.03
C PHE A 110 -9.58 -6.86 0.59
N LEU A 111 -10.54 -6.02 0.13
CA LEU A 111 -10.27 -4.64 -0.27
C LEU A 111 -10.51 -3.71 0.92
N SER A 112 -9.48 -3.05 1.39
CA SER A 112 -9.49 -2.14 2.54
C SER A 112 -9.71 -0.67 2.17
N ASN A 113 -9.96 -0.37 0.90
CA ASN A 113 -10.24 1.00 0.48
C ASN A 113 -11.61 1.46 1.01
N MET A 114 -11.65 2.67 1.59
CA MET A 114 -12.91 3.24 2.11
C MET A 114 -13.96 3.44 1.01
N SER A 115 -13.54 3.77 -0.22
CA SER A 115 -14.42 3.82 -1.40
C SER A 115 -15.06 2.46 -1.74
N LYS A 116 -14.50 1.35 -1.28
CA LYS A 116 -15.04 -0.01 -1.38
C LYS A 116 -15.80 -0.42 -0.11
N GLY A 117 -16.03 0.51 0.82
CA GLY A 117 -16.83 0.34 2.02
C GLY A 117 -16.09 -0.24 3.22
N ALA A 118 -14.77 -0.15 3.25
CA ALA A 118 -14.00 -0.43 4.46
C ALA A 118 -14.34 0.59 5.56
N LYS A 119 -14.29 0.13 6.82
CA LYS A 119 -14.56 0.97 7.99
C LYS A 119 -13.26 1.41 8.63
N PRO A 120 -13.05 2.72 8.85
CA PRO A 120 -11.89 3.20 9.58
C PRO A 120 -12.08 2.97 11.08
N ILE A 121 -11.00 2.55 11.75
CA ILE A 121 -10.94 2.43 13.21
C ILE A 121 -9.64 3.05 13.74
N ASN A 122 -9.69 3.54 14.98
CA ASN A 122 -8.50 4.06 15.66
C ASN A 122 -7.55 2.90 16.03
N ILE A 123 -6.25 3.09 15.84
CA ILE A 123 -5.24 2.08 16.14
C ILE A 123 -3.92 2.71 16.62
N LYS A 124 -3.10 1.88 17.25
CA LYS A 124 -1.68 2.18 17.49
C LYS A 124 -0.80 1.34 16.57
N LEU A 125 0.27 1.94 16.08
CA LEU A 125 1.29 1.23 15.33
C LEU A 125 2.10 0.34 16.29
N THR A 126 2.50 -0.83 15.79
CA THR A 126 3.51 -1.64 16.48
C THR A 126 4.88 -0.95 16.43
N ASN A 127 5.82 -1.38 17.28
CA ASN A 127 7.19 -0.86 17.26
C ASN A 127 7.85 -1.05 15.89
N THR A 128 7.61 -2.18 15.23
CA THR A 128 8.12 -2.49 13.89
C THR A 128 7.54 -1.53 12.84
N GLU A 129 6.22 -1.37 12.80
CA GLU A 129 5.55 -0.46 11.87
C GLU A 129 6.00 0.99 12.06
N ASN A 130 6.13 1.42 13.32
CA ASN A 130 6.60 2.78 13.64
C ASN A 130 8.07 2.99 13.20
N LYS A 131 8.95 2.00 13.44
CA LYS A 131 10.35 2.05 12.98
C LYS A 131 10.43 2.14 11.47
N ILE A 132 9.71 1.30 10.74
CA ILE A 132 9.68 1.32 9.26
C ILE A 132 9.12 2.64 8.76
N SER A 133 8.01 3.13 9.35
CA SER A 133 7.39 4.40 8.98
C SER A 133 8.34 5.59 9.14
N LYS A 134 9.10 5.64 10.24
CA LYS A 134 10.11 6.68 10.47
C LYS A 134 11.26 6.64 9.46
N LEU A 135 11.72 5.45 9.06
CA LEU A 135 12.75 5.30 8.03
C LEU A 135 12.24 5.82 6.68
N ILE A 136 11.04 5.37 6.28
CA ILE A 136 10.43 5.81 5.02
C ILE A 136 10.18 7.32 5.03
N ALA A 137 9.67 7.88 6.13
CA ALA A 137 9.43 9.31 6.26
C ALA A 137 10.71 10.13 6.03
N LYS A 138 11.84 9.71 6.62
CA LYS A 138 13.13 10.34 6.40
C LYS A 138 13.61 10.27 4.95
N ASP A 139 13.42 9.13 4.30
CA ASP A 139 13.83 8.95 2.90
C ASP A 139 12.97 9.82 1.97
N LEU A 140 11.65 9.84 2.17
CA LEU A 140 10.74 10.69 1.40
C LEU A 140 11.08 12.19 1.57
N LYS A 141 11.47 12.62 2.77
CA LYS A 141 11.91 14.00 2.99
C LYS A 141 13.17 14.34 2.18
N LYS A 142 14.13 13.42 2.08
CA LYS A 142 15.34 13.62 1.23
C LYS A 142 14.99 13.71 -0.25
N GLU A 143 13.90 13.07 -0.66
CA GLU A 143 13.36 13.10 -2.03
C GLU A 143 12.41 14.30 -2.26
N ASN A 144 12.32 15.24 -1.30
CA ASN A 144 11.42 16.40 -1.31
C ASN A 144 9.92 16.03 -1.40
N ILE A 145 9.57 14.85 -0.90
CA ILE A 145 8.18 14.41 -0.80
C ILE A 145 7.66 14.84 0.57
N PHE A 146 6.83 15.87 0.58
CA PHE A 146 6.34 16.51 1.80
C PHE A 146 5.22 15.72 2.49
N PHE A 147 4.30 15.13 1.70
CA PHE A 147 3.13 14.42 2.22
C PHE A 147 2.98 13.04 1.57
N ALA A 148 2.82 12.02 2.36
CA ALA A 148 2.60 10.65 1.88
C ALA A 148 1.72 9.82 2.81
N GLY A 149 1.12 8.78 2.25
CA GLY A 149 0.46 7.70 2.97
C GLY A 149 1.12 6.36 2.67
N ILE A 150 1.42 5.58 3.70
CA ILE A 150 1.93 4.22 3.55
C ILE A 150 0.99 3.23 4.22
N ASP A 151 0.87 2.04 3.66
CA ASP A 151 -0.08 1.04 4.11
C ASP A 151 0.63 -0.22 4.63
N PHE A 152 0.20 -0.72 5.80
CA PHE A 152 0.69 -1.97 6.37
C PHE A 152 -0.42 -3.01 6.50
N ILE A 153 -0.09 -4.26 6.16
CA ILE A 153 -0.85 -5.45 6.53
C ILE A 153 0.10 -6.34 7.31
N ASP A 154 -0.26 -6.69 8.57
CA ASP A 154 0.56 -7.57 9.41
C ASP A 154 2.05 -7.18 9.45
N GLN A 155 2.34 -5.92 9.73
CA GLN A 155 3.68 -5.34 9.81
C GLN A 155 4.48 -5.35 8.48
N LYS A 156 3.84 -5.71 7.36
CA LYS A 156 4.42 -5.67 6.02
C LYS A 156 3.81 -4.52 5.22
N LEU A 157 4.66 -3.78 4.50
CA LEU A 157 4.19 -2.77 3.56
C LEU A 157 3.35 -3.40 2.46
N ASN A 158 2.18 -2.87 2.20
CA ASN A 158 1.25 -3.41 1.20
C ASN A 158 1.58 -3.03 -0.25
N GLY A 159 2.74 -2.45 -0.49
CA GLY A 159 3.27 -2.17 -1.82
C GLY A 159 3.35 -0.69 -2.14
N ASP A 160 2.26 0.06 -2.13
CA ASP A 160 2.26 1.42 -2.63
C ASP A 160 2.59 2.45 -1.54
N ILE A 161 3.39 3.45 -1.91
CA ILE A 161 3.52 4.71 -1.17
C ILE A 161 2.68 5.73 -1.93
N ASN A 162 1.59 6.17 -1.33
CA ASN A 162 0.73 7.17 -1.94
C ASN A 162 1.31 8.57 -1.66
N VAL A 163 1.93 9.15 -2.68
CA VAL A 163 2.53 10.50 -2.64
C VAL A 163 1.70 11.56 -3.35
N THR A 164 0.59 11.17 -3.98
CA THR A 164 -0.26 12.10 -4.75
C THR A 164 -1.45 12.59 -3.93
N SER A 165 -2.24 11.68 -3.38
CA SER A 165 -3.48 12.02 -2.66
C SER A 165 -3.79 11.02 -1.55
N PRO A 166 -3.03 10.98 -0.45
CA PRO A 166 -3.35 10.12 0.68
C PRO A 166 -4.70 10.51 1.28
N THR A 167 -5.69 9.61 1.19
CA THR A 167 -7.03 9.81 1.74
C THR A 167 -7.15 9.29 3.16
N GLY A 168 -8.16 9.79 3.92
CA GLY A 168 -8.46 9.34 5.27
C GLY A 168 -8.15 10.35 6.38
N LEU A 169 -7.77 11.59 6.03
CA LEU A 169 -7.48 12.65 6.99
C LEU A 169 -8.68 12.95 7.88
N LYS A 170 -9.89 13.09 7.27
CA LYS A 170 -11.13 13.30 8.01
C LYS A 170 -11.42 12.15 8.96
N SER A 171 -11.25 10.90 8.50
CA SER A 171 -11.47 9.73 9.36
C SER A 171 -10.52 9.68 10.54
N LEU A 172 -9.24 10.08 10.36
CA LEU A 172 -8.30 10.17 11.47
C LEU A 172 -8.77 11.23 12.47
N TYR A 173 -9.18 12.42 11.99
CA TYR A 173 -9.68 13.48 12.85
C TYR A 173 -10.89 13.03 13.65
N ASP A 174 -11.89 12.44 13.00
CA ASP A 174 -13.13 11.96 13.65
C ASP A 174 -12.85 10.87 14.71
N LEU A 175 -11.78 10.09 14.56
CA LEU A 175 -11.43 8.98 15.46
C LEU A 175 -10.45 9.35 16.59
N SER A 176 -9.65 10.40 16.42
CA SER A 176 -8.51 10.68 17.32
C SER A 176 -8.28 12.16 17.60
N GLU A 177 -9.08 13.05 17.00
CA GLU A 177 -8.94 14.52 17.06
C GLU A 177 -7.61 15.04 16.48
N ILE A 178 -6.80 14.16 15.84
CA ILE A 178 -5.56 14.56 15.17
C ILE A 178 -5.89 15.30 13.87
N ASN A 179 -5.63 16.59 13.84
CA ASN A 179 -5.87 17.45 12.67
C ASN A 179 -4.63 17.50 11.76
N LEU A 180 -4.57 16.58 10.79
CA LEU A 180 -3.45 16.53 9.85
C LEU A 180 -3.39 17.75 8.92
N ALA A 181 -4.52 18.39 8.60
CA ALA A 181 -4.50 19.60 7.79
C ALA A 181 -3.79 20.74 8.55
N LYS A 182 -4.08 20.90 9.84
CA LYS A 182 -3.35 21.86 10.69
C LYS A 182 -1.86 21.53 10.74
N THR A 183 -1.50 20.26 10.95
CA THR A 183 -0.11 19.81 10.97
C THR A 183 0.57 20.09 9.63
N PHE A 184 -0.10 19.79 8.51
CA PHE A 184 0.43 20.05 7.15
C PHE A 184 0.81 21.52 6.98
N TRP A 185 -0.12 22.44 7.29
CA TRP A 185 0.12 23.86 7.10
C TRP A 185 1.16 24.43 8.09
N SER A 186 1.23 23.92 9.31
CA SER A 186 2.26 24.35 10.27
C SER A 186 3.67 23.90 9.86
N GLU A 187 3.80 22.66 9.36
CA GLU A 187 5.08 22.12 8.87
C GLU A 187 5.54 22.75 7.53
N LEU A 188 4.61 23.26 6.73
CA LEU A 188 4.94 23.93 5.46
C LEU A 188 5.50 25.33 5.68
N LYS A 189 5.15 25.98 6.80
CA LYS A 189 5.60 27.34 7.17
C LYS A 189 6.89 27.34 7.98
N ALA A 190 7.33 26.18 8.46
CA ALA A 190 8.52 26.01 9.28
C ALA A 190 9.77 25.79 8.41
#